data_a379601ad061ab434995fd10658d0b17
#
_entry.id   a379601ad061ab434995fd10658d0b17
#
_cell.length_a   1.000
_cell.length_b   1.000
_cell.length_c   1.000
_cell.angle_alpha   90.00
_cell.angle_beta   90.00
_cell.angle_gamma   90.00
#
_symmetry.space_group_name_H-M   'P 1'
#
loop_
_entity.id
_entity.type
_entity.pdbx_description
1 polymer ?
#
loop_
_entity_poly.entity_id
_entity_poly.type
_entity_poly.pdbx_seq_one_letter_code
_entity_poly.pdbx_strand_id
1 'polypeptide(L)'
;MMIIRGVNVFPTQIEEIILREPGLAPYFQCVLTQPGNMVELTVVVETLVHEGEERANSIAADITHEIKARIGTSAKVEIRDPGGIERSVGKAKRIVDLRPKG
;
A
#
# COMPACT_ATOMS: atom_id res chain seq x y z
N MET A 1 -3.78 12.74 -4.56
CA MET A 1 -5.05 11.99 -4.60
C MET A 1 -5.04 11.00 -5.74
N MET A 2 -5.49 9.80 -5.47
CA MET A 2 -5.65 8.76 -6.49
C MET A 2 -7.14 8.49 -6.70
N ILE A 3 -7.54 8.20 -7.93
CA ILE A 3 -8.91 7.78 -8.22
C ILE A 3 -8.86 6.33 -8.65
N ILE A 4 -9.45 5.46 -7.84
CA ILE A 4 -9.45 4.01 -8.06
C ILE A 4 -10.89 3.56 -8.28
N ARG A 5 -11.24 3.23 -9.52
CA ARG A 5 -12.60 2.78 -9.86
C ARG A 5 -13.69 3.69 -9.29
N GLY A 6 -13.52 5.01 -9.44
CA GLY A 6 -14.46 6.01 -8.97
C GLY A 6 -14.36 6.38 -7.49
N VAL A 7 -13.44 5.79 -6.75
CA VAL A 7 -13.21 6.10 -5.35
C VAL A 7 -11.99 7.01 -5.21
N ASN A 8 -12.13 8.12 -4.51
CA ASN A 8 -11.02 9.02 -4.22
C ASN A 8 -10.21 8.45 -3.05
N VAL A 9 -8.93 8.20 -3.30
CA VAL A 9 -8.03 7.65 -2.30
C VAL A 9 -6.88 8.64 -2.06
N PHE A 10 -6.69 9.02 -0.81
CA PHE A 10 -5.61 9.92 -0.41
C PHE A 10 -4.49 9.14 0.25
N PRO A 11 -3.22 9.40 -0.09
CA PRO A 11 -2.09 8.73 0.58
C PRO A 11 -2.13 8.84 2.10
N THR A 12 -2.66 9.94 2.63
CA THR A 12 -2.81 10.13 4.08
C THR A 12 -3.77 9.12 4.71
N GLN A 13 -4.79 8.69 3.99
CA GLN A 13 -5.70 7.65 4.48
C GLN A 13 -4.98 6.30 4.59
N ILE A 14 -4.15 5.98 3.59
CA ILE A 14 -3.34 4.77 3.60
C ILE A 14 -2.32 4.83 4.73
N GLU A 15 -1.66 5.97 4.91
CA GLU A 15 -0.69 6.18 5.98
C GLU A 15 -1.32 5.94 7.35
N GLU A 16 -2.52 6.45 7.58
CA GLU A 16 -3.21 6.28 8.85
C GLU A 16 -3.47 4.81 9.16
N ILE A 17 -3.87 4.03 8.16
CA ILE A 17 -4.09 2.60 8.31
C ILE A 17 -2.77 1.90 8.67
N ILE A 18 -1.69 2.23 7.97
CA ILE A 18 -0.39 1.61 8.18
C ILE A 18 0.17 1.93 9.57
N LEU A 19 0.03 3.18 10.01
CA LEU A 19 0.53 3.59 11.33
C LEU A 19 -0.20 2.92 12.49
N ARG A 20 -1.42 2.43 12.26
CA ARG A 20 -2.19 1.70 13.26
C ARG A 20 -1.89 0.21 13.29
N GLU A 21 -1.27 -0.32 12.25
CA GLU A 21 -0.98 -1.75 12.16
C GLU A 21 0.29 -2.09 12.93
N PRO A 22 0.22 -2.96 13.96
CA PRO A 22 1.42 -3.37 14.69
C PRO A 22 2.41 -4.10 13.78
N GLY A 23 3.68 -3.85 13.97
CA GLY A 23 4.75 -4.56 13.25
C GLY A 23 5.16 -3.94 11.93
N LEU A 24 4.54 -2.82 11.51
CA LEU A 24 4.92 -2.14 10.28
C LEU A 24 5.78 -0.91 10.54
N ALA A 25 6.78 -0.73 9.70
CA ALA A 25 7.53 0.51 9.62
C ALA A 25 6.68 1.61 8.95
N PRO A 26 6.99 2.90 9.18
CA PRO A 26 6.18 3.99 8.62
C PRO A 26 6.49 4.29 7.16
N TYR A 27 6.95 3.31 6.40
CA TYR A 27 7.28 3.43 4.98
C TYR A 27 6.29 2.64 4.15
N PHE A 28 5.77 3.25 3.10
CA PHE A 28 4.84 2.59 2.20
C PHE A 28 4.88 3.21 0.81
N GLN A 29 4.38 2.48 -0.16
CA GLN A 29 4.18 2.98 -1.50
C GLN A 29 2.80 2.55 -2.00
N CYS A 30 2.16 3.45 -2.72
CA CYS A 30 0.92 3.16 -3.43
C CYS A 30 1.27 3.01 -4.91
N VAL A 31 1.21 1.80 -5.41
CA VAL A 31 1.57 1.49 -6.79
C VAL A 31 0.29 1.36 -7.60
N LEU A 32 0.17 2.18 -8.64
CA LEU A 32 -0.97 2.15 -9.55
C LEU A 32 -0.59 1.41 -10.81
N THR A 33 -1.38 0.39 -11.16
CA THR A 33 -1.25 -0.36 -12.39
C THR A 33 -2.59 -0.38 -13.11
N GLN A 34 -2.59 -0.76 -14.37
CA GLN A 34 -3.82 -0.85 -15.15
C GLN A 34 -3.77 -2.05 -16.09
N PRO A 35 -3.88 -3.26 -15.54
CA PRO A 35 -3.98 -4.45 -16.39
C PRO A 35 -5.32 -4.41 -17.12
N GLY A 36 -5.24 -4.44 -18.45
CA GLY A 36 -6.45 -4.23 -19.27
C GLY A 36 -6.99 -2.82 -19.09
N ASN A 37 -8.26 -2.70 -18.71
CA ASN A 37 -8.94 -1.42 -18.56
C ASN A 37 -9.22 -1.02 -17.10
N MET A 38 -8.78 -1.82 -16.13
CA MET A 38 -9.07 -1.56 -14.74
C MET A 38 -7.83 -1.08 -13.99
N VAL A 39 -7.97 0.04 -13.28
CA VAL A 39 -6.91 0.53 -12.41
C VAL A 39 -6.85 -0.32 -11.15
N GLU A 40 -5.67 -0.80 -10.81
CA GLU A 40 -5.43 -1.54 -9.57
C GLU A 40 -4.47 -0.78 -8.67
N LEU A 41 -4.76 -0.81 -7.38
CA LEU A 41 -3.90 -0.25 -6.35
C LEU A 41 -3.20 -1.39 -5.62
N THR A 42 -1.87 -1.30 -5.53
CA THR A 42 -1.09 -2.18 -4.66
C THR A 42 -0.43 -1.31 -3.60
N VAL A 43 -0.66 -1.62 -2.33
CA VAL A 43 -0.02 -0.94 -1.22
C VAL A 43 1.17 -1.78 -0.79
N VAL A 44 2.37 -1.25 -0.94
CA VAL A 44 3.60 -1.91 -0.55
C VAL A 44 3.99 -1.41 0.82
N VAL A 45 4.18 -2.32 1.77
CA VAL A 45 4.52 -1.99 3.16
C VAL A 45 5.77 -2.75 3.59
N GLU A 46 6.41 -2.27 4.64
CA GLU A 46 7.64 -2.84 5.16
C GLU A 46 7.45 -3.22 6.62
N THR A 47 7.89 -4.40 7.00
CA THR A 47 7.83 -4.83 8.39
C THR A 47 9.02 -4.27 9.19
N LEU A 48 8.85 -4.13 10.51
CA LEU A 48 9.91 -3.68 11.40
C LEU A 48 11.00 -4.75 11.56
N VAL A 49 10.60 -6.01 11.53
CA VAL A 49 11.50 -7.16 11.63
C VAL A 49 11.11 -8.15 10.55
N HIS A 50 12.01 -9.08 10.25
CA HIS A 50 11.68 -10.16 9.32
C HIS A 50 10.56 -11.02 9.91
N GLU A 51 9.46 -11.13 9.19
CA GLU A 51 8.30 -11.93 9.59
C GLU A 51 8.21 -13.18 8.73
N GLY A 52 7.68 -14.26 9.31
CA GLY A 52 7.37 -15.45 8.54
C GLY A 52 6.18 -15.22 7.61
N GLU A 53 6.00 -16.11 6.65
CA GLU A 53 4.94 -16.02 5.64
C GLU A 53 3.56 -15.92 6.27
N GLU A 54 3.29 -16.74 7.30
CA GLU A 54 1.99 -16.76 7.96
C GLU A 54 1.65 -15.39 8.59
N ARG A 55 2.62 -14.79 9.28
CA ARG A 55 2.42 -13.48 9.90
C ARG A 55 2.29 -12.39 8.82
N ALA A 56 3.09 -12.46 7.78
CA ALA A 56 3.01 -11.52 6.66
C ALA A 56 1.63 -11.57 6.01
N ASN A 57 1.10 -12.77 5.78
CA ASN A 57 -0.24 -12.94 5.21
C ASN A 57 -1.32 -12.37 6.13
N SER A 58 -1.17 -12.54 7.43
CA SER A 58 -2.11 -11.97 8.42
C SER A 58 -2.10 -10.44 8.38
N ILE A 59 -0.93 -9.83 8.33
CA ILE A 59 -0.80 -8.36 8.23
C ILE A 59 -1.43 -7.87 6.93
N ALA A 60 -1.16 -8.54 5.82
CA ALA A 60 -1.71 -8.16 4.52
C ALA A 60 -3.25 -8.23 4.53
N ALA A 61 -3.82 -9.28 5.14
CA ALA A 61 -5.26 -9.43 5.25
C ALA A 61 -5.88 -8.31 6.08
N ASP A 62 -5.27 -7.94 7.20
CA ASP A 62 -5.74 -6.86 8.06
C ASP A 62 -5.75 -5.53 7.31
N ILE A 63 -4.68 -5.22 6.59
CA ILE A 63 -4.58 -3.96 5.83
C ILE A 63 -5.61 -3.94 4.70
N THR A 64 -5.75 -5.04 3.97
CA THR A 64 -6.73 -5.17 2.90
C THR A 64 -8.15 -4.92 3.43
N HIS A 65 -8.48 -5.51 4.57
CA HIS A 65 -9.77 -5.33 5.22
C HIS A 65 -9.99 -3.87 5.63
N GLU A 66 -9.00 -3.24 6.24
CA GLU A 66 -9.11 -1.84 6.68
C GLU A 66 -9.27 -0.87 5.51
N ILE A 67 -8.56 -1.10 4.42
CA ILE A 67 -8.69 -0.27 3.22
C ILE A 67 -10.12 -0.37 2.68
N LYS A 68 -10.65 -1.58 2.58
CA LYS A 68 -12.01 -1.78 2.10
C LYS A 68 -13.05 -1.16 3.03
N ALA A 69 -12.89 -1.36 4.34
CA ALA A 69 -13.85 -0.87 5.33
C ALA A 69 -13.82 0.66 5.48
N ARG A 70 -12.64 1.27 5.45
CA ARG A 70 -12.49 2.71 5.71
C ARG A 70 -12.52 3.58 4.47
N ILE A 71 -12.02 3.07 3.35
CA ILE A 71 -11.91 3.85 2.11
C ILE A 71 -12.94 3.40 1.08
N GLY A 72 -13.29 2.13 1.10
CA GLY A 72 -14.31 1.59 0.20
C GLY A 72 -13.75 1.09 -1.13
N THR A 73 -12.45 0.87 -1.22
CA THR A 73 -11.83 0.31 -2.42
C THR A 73 -11.07 -0.97 -2.11
N SER A 74 -10.95 -1.83 -3.11
CA SER A 74 -10.12 -3.03 -3.01
C SER A 74 -8.69 -2.70 -3.39
N ALA A 75 -7.74 -3.25 -2.65
CA ALA A 75 -6.31 -3.07 -2.93
C ALA A 75 -5.58 -4.39 -2.69
N LYS A 76 -4.47 -4.56 -3.39
CA LYS A 76 -3.51 -5.62 -3.09
C LYS A 76 -2.51 -5.07 -2.08
N VAL A 77 -2.01 -5.93 -1.22
CA VAL A 77 -1.01 -5.53 -0.22
C VAL A 77 0.21 -6.43 -0.39
N GLU A 78 1.36 -5.80 -0.57
CA GLU A 78 2.64 -6.48 -0.70
C GLU A 78 3.47 -6.19 0.54
N ILE A 79 3.91 -7.23 1.23
CA ILE A 79 4.71 -7.13 2.44
C ILE A 79 6.19 -7.30 2.08
N ARG A 80 7.01 -6.35 2.48
CA ARG A 80 8.46 -6.42 2.28
C ARG A 80 9.18 -6.51 3.61
N ASP A 81 10.35 -7.13 3.58
CA ASP A 81 11.24 -7.21 4.73
C ASP A 81 11.83 -5.84 5.07
N PRO A 82 12.40 -5.67 6.28
CA PRO A 82 13.05 -4.42 6.65
C PRO A 82 14.07 -3.97 5.60
N GLY A 83 13.99 -2.70 5.20
CA GLY A 83 14.82 -2.16 4.14
C GLY A 83 14.32 -2.42 2.73
N GLY A 84 13.17 -3.08 2.57
CA GLY A 84 12.64 -3.43 1.25
C GLY A 84 12.04 -2.28 0.46
N ILE A 85 11.72 -1.16 1.11
CA ILE A 85 11.23 0.03 0.44
C ILE A 85 12.35 1.04 0.35
N GLU A 86 12.60 1.54 -0.87
CA GLU A 86 13.61 2.57 -1.08
C GLU A 86 13.23 3.85 -0.33
N ARG A 87 14.20 4.36 0.44
CA ARG A 87 14.04 5.63 1.15
C ARG A 87 14.82 6.69 0.41
N SER A 88 14.10 7.59 -0.27
CA SER A 88 14.76 8.70 -0.93
C SER A 88 15.17 9.76 0.08
N VAL A 89 16.27 10.47 -0.23
CA VAL A 89 16.70 11.60 0.57
C VAL A 89 15.61 12.68 0.47
N GLY A 90 15.06 13.08 1.62
CA GLY A 90 13.96 14.01 1.67
C GLY A 90 12.63 13.32 1.89
N LYS A 91 11.71 13.41 0.97
CA LYS A 91 10.39 12.78 1.10
C LYS A 91 10.36 11.46 0.34
N ALA A 92 9.93 10.40 1.01
CA ALA A 92 9.70 9.13 0.35
C ALA A 92 8.65 9.32 -0.76
N LYS A 93 8.91 8.72 -1.92
CA LYS A 93 7.96 8.75 -3.02
C LYS A 93 6.84 7.76 -2.71
N ARG A 94 5.68 8.28 -2.32
CA ARG A 94 4.57 7.46 -1.84
C ARG A 94 3.67 6.94 -2.94
N ILE A 95 3.63 7.61 -4.09
CA ILE A 95 2.82 7.20 -5.22
C ILE A 95 3.72 6.83 -6.38
N VAL A 96 3.58 5.60 -6.86
CA VAL A 96 4.29 5.12 -8.05
C VAL A 96 3.22 4.78 -9.09
N ASP A 97 3.15 5.58 -10.15
CA ASP A 97 2.15 5.41 -11.19
C ASP A 97 2.77 4.69 -12.39
N LEU A 98 2.40 3.43 -12.55
CA LEU A 98 2.89 2.59 -13.64
C LEU A 98 1.84 2.43 -14.76
N ARG A 99 0.75 3.20 -14.71
CA ARG A 99 -0.28 3.10 -15.75
C ARG A 99 0.24 3.62 -17.08
N PRO A 100 -0.21 3.05 -18.19
CA PRO A 100 0.16 3.57 -19.51
C PRO A 100 -0.26 5.03 -19.66
N LYS A 101 0.64 5.84 -20.23
CA LYS A 101 0.32 7.20 -20.60
C LYS A 101 -0.30 7.16 -21.99
N GLY A 102 -1.57 7.49 -22.08
CA GLY A 102 -2.24 7.39 -23.35
C GLY A 102 -2.92 8.62 -23.77
#